data_7f29b8cf06022a7b99bd8bb86441840c
#
_entry.id   7f29b8cf06022a7b99bd8bb86441840c
#
_cell.length_a   1.000
_cell.length_b   1.000
_cell.length_c   1.000
_cell.angle_alpha   90.00
_cell.angle_beta   90.00
_cell.angle_gamma   90.00
#
_symmetry.space_group_name_H-M   'P 1'
#
loop_
_entity.id
_entity.type
_entity.pdbx_description
1 polymer ?
#
loop_
_entity_poly.entity_id
_entity_poly.type
_entity_poly.pdbx_seq_one_letter_code
_entity_poly.pdbx_strand_id
1 'polypeptide(L)'
;MRDAGRLSDVDVTATLAADVPVDALFDVVEDLGTYPDWLDIVSRAEPVEPLPGDDGVGGAAAWSVDLRGQVGPFRRSKRLRMVRTRCERPDVVRFERREHDGKRHSEWVLSAELVDPGADGTTGALPELRMRLHYGGNLWVPMLDRLLSDEIERSRPRLVRYVNDRSAG
;
A
#
# COMPACT_ATOMS: atom_id res chain seq x y z
N MET A 1 34.83 -14.69 12.29
CA MET A 1 33.40 -14.59 12.50
C MET A 1 32.91 -13.39 11.71
N ARG A 2 32.40 -13.62 10.53
CA ARG A 2 31.95 -12.55 9.62
C ARG A 2 30.50 -12.30 9.90
N ASP A 3 30.22 -11.12 10.46
CA ASP A 3 28.90 -10.58 10.57
C ASP A 3 28.37 -10.38 9.14
N ALA A 4 27.52 -11.29 8.71
CA ALA A 4 26.86 -11.17 7.43
C ALA A 4 25.95 -9.96 7.55
N GLY A 5 26.30 -8.89 6.85
CA GLY A 5 25.55 -7.65 6.82
C GLY A 5 24.05 -7.92 6.68
N ARG A 6 23.33 -7.63 7.75
CA ARG A 6 21.87 -7.65 7.77
C ARG A 6 21.42 -6.64 6.72
N LEU A 7 20.90 -7.16 5.62
CA LEU A 7 20.20 -6.34 4.63
C LEU A 7 19.19 -5.48 5.39
N SER A 8 19.34 -4.17 5.30
CA SER A 8 18.48 -3.25 6.05
C SER A 8 17.12 -3.20 5.37
N ASP A 9 16.17 -3.99 5.88
CA ASP A 9 14.79 -3.92 5.47
C ASP A 9 14.19 -2.59 5.93
N VAL A 10 13.37 -1.98 5.10
CA VAL A 10 12.59 -0.78 5.44
C VAL A 10 11.17 -1.19 5.76
N ASP A 11 10.73 -0.84 6.95
CA ASP A 11 9.35 -0.97 7.38
C ASP A 11 8.80 0.42 7.72
N VAL A 12 7.78 0.85 6.98
CA VAL A 12 7.07 2.12 7.23
C VAL A 12 5.63 1.79 7.61
N THR A 13 5.19 2.33 8.74
CA THR A 13 3.81 2.17 9.21
C THR A 13 3.16 3.54 9.33
N ALA A 14 1.92 3.63 8.85
CA ALA A 14 1.07 4.81 9.00
C ALA A 14 -0.30 4.42 9.52
N THR A 15 -0.88 5.28 10.36
CA THR A 15 -2.23 5.12 10.86
C THR A 15 -3.06 6.36 10.55
N LEU A 16 -4.34 6.14 10.24
CA LEU A 16 -5.31 7.19 9.99
C LEU A 16 -6.62 6.83 10.69
N ALA A 17 -7.03 7.66 11.64
CA ALA A 17 -8.40 7.63 12.15
C ALA A 17 -9.24 8.62 11.33
N ALA A 18 -10.35 8.16 10.77
CA ALA A 18 -11.17 8.99 9.88
C ALA A 18 -12.67 8.72 10.09
N ASP A 19 -13.46 9.80 10.06
CA ASP A 19 -14.92 9.73 10.11
C ASP A 19 -15.48 9.41 8.71
N VAL A 20 -15.25 8.16 8.30
CA VAL A 20 -15.75 7.59 7.05
C VAL A 20 -16.21 6.15 7.29
N PRO A 21 -17.20 5.64 6.55
CA PRO A 21 -17.60 4.24 6.67
C PRO A 21 -16.44 3.27 6.39
N VAL A 22 -16.30 2.25 7.22
CA VAL A 22 -15.23 1.23 7.08
C VAL A 22 -15.27 0.56 5.71
N ASP A 23 -16.46 0.17 5.24
CA ASP A 23 -16.61 -0.46 3.93
C ASP A 23 -16.17 0.45 2.78
N ALA A 24 -16.51 1.75 2.85
CA ALA A 24 -16.10 2.73 1.84
C ALA A 24 -14.59 2.95 1.84
N LEU A 25 -13.97 2.98 3.01
CA LEU A 25 -12.53 3.07 3.14
C LEU A 25 -11.83 1.79 2.62
N PHE A 26 -12.41 0.63 2.93
CA PHE A 26 -11.90 -0.65 2.44
C PHE A 26 -11.94 -0.75 0.92
N ASP A 27 -13.07 -0.35 0.28
CA ASP A 27 -13.23 -0.33 -1.18
C ASP A 27 -12.13 0.48 -1.90
N VAL A 28 -11.63 1.52 -1.24
CA VAL A 28 -10.54 2.33 -1.79
C VAL A 28 -9.19 1.66 -1.60
N VAL A 29 -8.90 1.13 -0.42
CA VAL A 29 -7.56 0.57 -0.14
C VAL A 29 -7.35 -0.84 -0.68
N GLU A 30 -8.41 -1.57 -1.01
CA GLU A 30 -8.29 -2.91 -1.61
C GLU A 30 -7.96 -2.90 -3.11
N ASP A 31 -8.13 -1.75 -3.77
CA ASP A 31 -7.88 -1.58 -5.21
C ASP A 31 -6.72 -0.62 -5.46
N LEU A 32 -5.58 -1.16 -5.88
CA LEU A 32 -4.40 -0.34 -6.21
C LEU A 32 -4.67 0.66 -7.35
N GLY A 33 -5.68 0.41 -8.18
CA GLY A 33 -6.10 1.33 -9.24
C GLY A 33 -6.56 2.70 -8.72
N THR A 34 -6.98 2.81 -7.44
CA THR A 34 -7.38 4.07 -6.82
C THR A 34 -6.20 4.89 -6.28
N TYR A 35 -5.06 4.25 -6.04
CA TYR A 35 -3.92 4.86 -5.34
C TYR A 35 -3.35 6.10 -6.03
N PRO A 36 -3.28 6.20 -7.37
CA PRO A 36 -2.81 7.41 -8.03
C PRO A 36 -3.61 8.68 -7.69
N ASP A 37 -4.87 8.54 -7.28
CA ASP A 37 -5.75 9.67 -6.99
C ASP A 37 -5.49 10.30 -5.61
N TRP A 38 -4.87 9.55 -4.69
CA TRP A 38 -4.65 10.03 -3.33
C TRP A 38 -3.21 9.85 -2.82
N LEU A 39 -2.38 9.05 -3.48
CA LEU A 39 -0.99 8.76 -3.07
C LEU A 39 -0.03 9.14 -4.20
N ASP A 40 0.64 10.30 -4.10
CA ASP A 40 1.45 10.88 -5.18
C ASP A 40 2.65 10.04 -5.61
N ILE A 41 3.17 9.19 -4.73
CA ILE A 41 4.27 8.29 -5.09
C ILE A 41 3.83 7.25 -6.12
N VAL A 42 2.55 6.94 -6.19
CA VAL A 42 1.97 6.07 -7.20
C VAL A 42 1.50 6.94 -8.37
N SER A 43 2.23 6.93 -9.45
CA SER A 43 1.89 7.75 -10.63
C SER A 43 0.87 7.06 -11.54
N ARG A 44 0.80 5.74 -11.48
CA ARG A 44 -0.09 4.92 -12.29
C ARG A 44 -0.27 3.56 -11.62
N ALA A 45 -1.47 3.02 -11.66
CA ALA A 45 -1.75 1.65 -11.30
C ALA A 45 -2.86 1.11 -12.20
N GLU A 46 -2.55 0.11 -13.01
CA GLU A 46 -3.48 -0.47 -13.96
C GLU A 46 -3.65 -1.95 -13.67
N PRO A 47 -4.91 -2.45 -13.66
CA PRO A 47 -5.15 -3.86 -13.52
C PRO A 47 -4.52 -4.63 -14.69
N VAL A 48 -3.92 -5.78 -14.39
CA VAL A 48 -3.36 -6.71 -15.35
C VAL A 48 -3.91 -8.10 -15.07
N GLU A 49 -3.88 -8.96 -16.08
CA GLU A 49 -4.32 -10.34 -15.92
C GLU A 49 -3.51 -11.07 -14.82
N PRO A 50 -4.19 -11.73 -13.88
CA PRO A 50 -3.53 -12.63 -12.96
C PRO A 50 -2.85 -13.78 -13.71
N LEU A 51 -1.66 -14.15 -13.26
CA LEU A 51 -0.89 -15.25 -13.84
C LEU A 51 -0.97 -16.49 -12.94
N PRO A 52 -0.69 -17.69 -13.48
CA PRO A 52 -0.56 -18.89 -12.67
C PRO A 52 0.42 -18.67 -11.52
N GLY A 53 0.02 -18.98 -10.28
CA GLY A 53 0.80 -18.73 -9.06
C GLY A 53 0.49 -17.40 -8.36
N ASP A 54 -0.40 -16.58 -8.91
CA ASP A 54 -0.90 -15.36 -8.24
C ASP A 54 -2.07 -15.66 -7.29
N ASP A 55 -2.10 -16.87 -6.75
CA ASP A 55 -3.17 -17.28 -5.85
C ASP A 55 -3.19 -16.44 -4.58
N GLY A 56 -4.37 -16.06 -4.14
CA GLY A 56 -4.58 -15.27 -2.94
C GLY A 56 -5.92 -15.57 -2.27
N VAL A 57 -5.98 -15.35 -0.97
CA VAL A 57 -7.23 -15.39 -0.20
C VAL A 57 -8.11 -14.21 -0.61
N GLY A 58 -9.33 -14.50 -1.01
CA GLY A 58 -10.29 -13.47 -1.47
C GLY A 58 -10.23 -13.17 -2.98
N GLY A 59 -9.55 -14.01 -3.74
CA GLY A 59 -9.45 -13.93 -5.20
C GLY A 59 -8.17 -13.25 -5.69
N ALA A 60 -7.66 -13.75 -6.82
CA ALA A 60 -6.48 -13.21 -7.47
C ALA A 60 -6.80 -11.90 -8.17
N ALA A 61 -5.98 -10.88 -7.94
CA ALA A 61 -5.99 -9.62 -8.67
C ALA A 61 -4.55 -9.09 -8.76
N ALA A 62 -4.21 -8.47 -9.87
CA ALA A 62 -2.86 -7.97 -10.10
C ALA A 62 -2.89 -6.59 -10.79
N TRP A 63 -1.86 -5.80 -10.53
CA TRP A 63 -1.69 -4.46 -11.10
C TRP A 63 -0.25 -4.24 -11.56
N SER A 64 -0.12 -3.48 -12.66
CA SER A 64 1.14 -2.83 -13.02
C SER A 64 1.17 -1.46 -12.36
N VAL A 65 2.09 -1.26 -11.45
CA VAL A 65 2.20 -0.05 -10.62
C VAL A 65 3.46 0.71 -10.97
N ASP A 66 3.32 1.96 -11.36
CA ASP A 66 4.44 2.87 -11.61
C ASP A 66 4.64 3.76 -10.37
N LEU A 67 5.77 3.58 -9.70
CA LEU A 67 6.20 4.45 -8.61
C LEU A 67 7.09 5.56 -9.16
N ARG A 68 6.90 6.77 -8.68
CA ARG A 68 7.80 7.90 -8.91
C ARG A 68 8.43 8.33 -7.59
N GLY A 69 9.73 8.55 -7.62
CA GLY A 69 10.46 9.10 -6.50
C GLY A 69 11.37 10.22 -6.97
N GLN A 70 11.55 11.23 -6.14
CA GLN A 70 12.53 12.27 -6.34
C GLN A 70 13.58 12.16 -5.25
N VAL A 71 14.81 11.88 -5.66
CA VAL A 71 15.97 11.85 -4.77
C VAL A 71 16.91 12.94 -5.26
N GLY A 72 16.89 14.10 -4.61
CA GLY A 72 17.61 15.30 -5.06
C GLY A 72 17.16 15.73 -6.46
N PRO A 73 18.08 16.05 -7.40
CA PRO A 73 17.76 16.45 -8.77
C PRO A 73 17.30 15.29 -9.66
N PHE A 74 17.34 14.05 -9.19
CA PHE A 74 17.02 12.88 -9.99
C PHE A 74 15.58 12.42 -9.76
N ARG A 75 14.82 12.39 -10.86
CA ARG A 75 13.53 11.71 -10.92
C ARG A 75 13.74 10.27 -11.35
N ARG A 76 13.25 9.33 -10.56
CA ARG A 76 13.28 7.91 -10.91
C ARG A 76 11.86 7.37 -10.90
N SER A 77 11.53 6.63 -11.93
CA SER A 77 10.33 5.81 -11.97
C SER A 77 10.70 4.34 -11.84
N LYS A 78 9.88 3.59 -11.15
CA LYS A 78 10.03 2.14 -11.02
C LYS A 78 8.68 1.48 -11.26
N ARG A 79 8.66 0.51 -12.16
CA ARG A 79 7.48 -0.32 -12.41
C ARG A 79 7.57 -1.59 -11.60
N LEU A 80 6.47 -1.93 -10.95
CA LEU A 80 6.30 -3.14 -10.17
C LEU A 80 5.05 -3.87 -10.62
N ARG A 81 5.10 -5.20 -10.64
CA ARG A 81 3.89 -6.00 -10.70
C ARG A 81 3.48 -6.37 -9.28
N MET A 82 2.31 -5.91 -8.86
CA MET A 82 1.77 -6.14 -7.52
C MET A 82 0.58 -7.08 -7.60
N VAL A 83 0.54 -8.07 -6.73
CA VAL A 83 -0.53 -9.07 -6.65
C VAL A 83 -1.20 -8.97 -5.29
N ARG A 84 -2.53 -8.98 -5.26
CA ARG A 84 -3.30 -9.05 -4.03
C ARG A 84 -3.27 -10.49 -3.52
N THR A 85 -2.47 -10.72 -2.48
CA THR A 85 -2.29 -12.06 -1.89
C THR A 85 -3.24 -12.36 -0.75
N ARG A 86 -3.88 -11.33 -0.18
CA ARG A 86 -4.92 -11.45 0.84
C ARG A 86 -5.94 -10.34 0.71
N CYS A 87 -7.22 -10.70 0.80
CA CYS A 87 -8.32 -9.75 0.83
C CYS A 87 -9.45 -10.35 1.68
N GLU A 88 -9.58 -9.87 2.90
CA GLU A 88 -10.60 -10.27 3.86
C GLU A 88 -11.38 -9.01 4.26
N ARG A 89 -12.54 -8.85 3.66
CA ARG A 89 -13.39 -7.66 3.85
C ARG A 89 -14.12 -7.68 5.19
N PRO A 90 -14.24 -6.54 5.87
CA PRO A 90 -13.60 -5.23 5.56
C PRO A 90 -12.28 -5.02 6.30
N ASP A 91 -11.63 -6.09 6.76
CA ASP A 91 -10.61 -6.04 7.80
C ASP A 91 -9.19 -5.87 7.25
N VAL A 92 -8.82 -6.64 6.21
CA VAL A 92 -7.43 -6.67 5.77
C VAL A 92 -7.27 -6.89 4.27
N VAL A 93 -6.31 -6.17 3.68
CA VAL A 93 -5.80 -6.43 2.33
C VAL A 93 -4.27 -6.42 2.34
N ARG A 94 -3.68 -7.29 1.51
CA ARG A 94 -2.23 -7.39 1.35
C ARG A 94 -1.87 -7.53 -0.11
N PHE A 95 -0.85 -6.79 -0.53
CA PHE A 95 -0.27 -6.82 -1.87
C PHE A 95 1.21 -7.17 -1.77
N GLU A 96 1.67 -8.02 -2.67
CA GLU A 96 3.07 -8.42 -2.76
C GLU A 96 3.57 -8.24 -4.19
N ARG A 97 4.82 -7.82 -4.30
CA ARG A 97 5.50 -7.79 -5.60
C ARG A 97 5.72 -9.20 -6.10
N ARG A 98 5.22 -9.50 -7.29
CA ARG A 98 5.44 -10.77 -7.99
C ARG A 98 5.70 -10.51 -9.46
N GLU A 99 6.96 -10.55 -9.84
CA GLU A 99 7.39 -10.50 -11.23
C GLU A 99 7.50 -11.93 -11.78
N HIS A 100 7.23 -12.08 -13.09
CA HIS A 100 7.31 -13.36 -13.78
C HIS A 100 8.40 -13.36 -14.87
N ASP A 101 9.44 -12.57 -14.69
CA ASP A 101 10.57 -12.43 -15.63
C ASP A 101 11.76 -13.33 -15.32
N GLY A 102 11.62 -14.24 -14.35
CA GLY A 102 12.67 -15.17 -13.93
C GLY A 102 13.85 -14.54 -13.18
N LYS A 103 13.77 -13.23 -12.85
CA LYS A 103 14.81 -12.51 -12.12
C LYS A 103 14.48 -12.40 -10.63
N ARG A 104 15.53 -12.21 -9.82
CA ARG A 104 15.37 -11.86 -8.41
C ARG A 104 15.11 -10.37 -8.27
N HIS A 105 14.03 -10.03 -7.55
CA HIS A 105 13.64 -8.67 -7.27
C HIS A 105 13.57 -8.41 -5.77
N SER A 106 13.76 -7.15 -5.39
CA SER A 106 13.53 -6.71 -4.01
C SER A 106 12.08 -6.95 -3.62
N GLU A 107 11.89 -7.43 -2.42
CA GLU A 107 10.56 -7.63 -1.84
C GLU A 107 9.85 -6.28 -1.64
N TRP A 108 8.59 -6.21 -2.00
CA TRP A 108 7.67 -5.13 -1.69
C TRP A 108 6.38 -5.74 -1.20
N VAL A 109 6.00 -5.38 0.03
CA VAL A 109 4.76 -5.84 0.63
C VAL A 109 4.03 -4.63 1.20
N LEU A 110 2.82 -4.39 0.72
CA LEU A 110 1.91 -3.40 1.24
C LEU A 110 0.74 -4.11 1.90
N SER A 111 0.48 -3.80 3.16
CA SER A 111 -0.72 -4.26 3.87
C SER A 111 -1.52 -3.09 4.40
N ALA A 112 -2.84 -3.24 4.40
CA ALA A 112 -3.77 -2.33 5.03
C ALA A 112 -4.71 -3.13 5.93
N GLU A 113 -4.82 -2.70 7.19
CA GLU A 113 -5.72 -3.26 8.19
C GLU A 113 -6.68 -2.17 8.65
N LEU A 114 -7.97 -2.49 8.67
CA LEU A 114 -9.00 -1.60 9.17
C LEU A 114 -9.54 -2.12 10.49
N VAL A 115 -9.64 -1.23 11.45
CA VAL A 115 -10.26 -1.49 12.74
C VAL A 115 -11.47 -0.62 12.90
N ASP A 116 -12.64 -1.25 13.08
CA ASP A 116 -13.87 -0.54 13.42
C ASP A 116 -14.14 -0.69 14.92
N PRO A 117 -13.83 0.32 15.74
CA PRO A 117 -14.09 0.25 17.16
C PRO A 117 -15.59 0.28 17.49
N GLY A 118 -16.44 0.69 16.55
CA GLY A 118 -17.90 0.63 16.68
C GLY A 118 -18.42 -0.80 16.66
N ALA A 119 -17.70 -1.76 16.05
CA ALA A 119 -18.06 -3.17 16.07
C ALA A 119 -18.01 -3.78 17.49
N ASP A 120 -17.13 -3.25 18.35
CA ASP A 120 -17.01 -3.67 19.77
C ASP A 120 -17.91 -2.87 20.72
N GLY A 121 -18.80 -2.02 20.20
CA GLY A 121 -19.72 -1.22 20.99
C GLY A 121 -19.13 0.03 21.64
N THR A 122 -17.93 0.43 21.25
CA THR A 122 -17.28 1.67 21.74
C THR A 122 -17.88 2.87 21.04
N THR A 123 -18.74 3.62 21.75
CA THR A 123 -19.41 4.81 21.20
C THR A 123 -18.42 5.94 20.98
N GLY A 124 -18.35 6.48 19.76
CA GLY A 124 -17.60 7.69 19.44
C GLY A 124 -16.15 7.49 19.00
N ALA A 125 -15.66 6.25 18.93
CA ALA A 125 -14.36 5.98 18.33
C ALA A 125 -14.48 5.92 16.80
N LEU A 126 -13.50 6.51 16.10
CA LEU A 126 -13.45 6.52 14.64
C LEU A 126 -12.80 5.25 14.10
N PRO A 127 -13.23 4.78 12.91
CA PRO A 127 -12.50 3.76 12.17
C PRO A 127 -11.02 4.13 11.98
N GLU A 128 -10.14 3.15 12.18
CA GLU A 128 -8.70 3.31 12.02
C GLU A 128 -8.20 2.46 10.85
N LEU A 129 -7.53 3.10 9.91
CA LEU A 129 -6.74 2.44 8.87
C LEU A 129 -5.28 2.41 9.32
N ARG A 130 -4.69 1.20 9.32
CA ARG A 130 -3.27 1.00 9.53
C ARG A 130 -2.65 0.43 8.27
N MET A 131 -1.71 1.16 7.68
CA MET A 131 -0.96 0.73 6.51
C MET A 131 0.48 0.45 6.89
N ARG A 132 1.03 -0.65 6.35
CA ARG A 132 2.44 -1.01 6.49
C ARG A 132 3.02 -1.31 5.13
N LEU A 133 4.15 -0.68 4.82
CA LEU A 133 4.97 -0.97 3.67
C LEU A 133 6.28 -1.58 4.12
N HIS A 134 6.55 -2.79 3.64
CA HIS A 134 7.83 -3.47 3.79
C HIS A 134 8.59 -3.46 2.47
N TYR A 135 9.88 -3.11 2.53
CA TYR A 135 10.79 -3.16 1.40
C TYR A 135 12.08 -3.87 1.77
N GLY A 136 12.33 -5.01 1.15
CA GLY A 136 13.53 -5.84 1.34
C GLY A 136 14.60 -5.56 0.29
N GLY A 137 15.17 -4.36 0.26
CA GLY A 137 16.18 -3.97 -0.73
C GLY A 137 17.34 -3.17 -0.15
N ASN A 138 18.44 -3.10 -0.91
CA ASN A 138 19.66 -2.40 -0.50
C ASN A 138 19.70 -0.90 -0.82
N LEU A 139 18.62 -0.35 -1.38
CA LEU A 139 18.61 1.04 -1.86
C LEU A 139 18.27 2.00 -0.72
N TRP A 140 19.29 2.74 -0.24
CA TRP A 140 19.18 4.03 0.46
C TRP A 140 18.13 4.09 1.58
N VAL A 141 18.19 3.14 2.48
CA VAL A 141 17.22 2.91 3.56
C VAL A 141 16.81 4.17 4.35
N PRO A 142 17.72 5.05 4.83
CA PRO A 142 17.31 6.18 5.66
C PRO A 142 16.53 7.26 4.87
N MET A 143 16.82 7.42 3.58
CA MET A 143 16.17 8.42 2.74
C MET A 143 14.81 7.94 2.25
N LEU A 144 14.68 6.64 1.96
CA LEU A 144 13.41 6.05 1.53
C LEU A 144 12.37 6.08 2.65
N ASP A 145 12.77 5.76 3.88
CA ASP A 145 11.90 5.82 5.06
C ASP A 145 11.32 7.23 5.25
N ARG A 146 12.16 8.26 5.20
CA ARG A 146 11.75 9.65 5.33
C ARG A 146 10.82 10.09 4.19
N LEU A 147 11.17 9.74 2.95
CA LEU A 147 10.36 10.06 1.77
C LEU A 147 8.97 9.43 1.86
N LEU A 148 8.91 8.17 2.26
CA LEU A 148 7.64 7.45 2.40
C LEU A 148 6.81 8.01 3.56
N SER A 149 7.43 8.32 4.70
CA SER A 149 6.73 8.91 5.85
C SER A 149 6.12 10.27 5.50
N ASP A 150 6.89 11.15 4.83
CA ASP A 150 6.41 12.46 4.38
C ASP A 150 5.27 12.33 3.36
N GLU A 151 5.36 11.36 2.47
CA GLU A 151 4.32 11.11 1.46
C GLU A 151 3.03 10.60 2.09
N ILE A 152 3.12 9.70 3.04
CA ILE A 152 1.98 9.17 3.79
C ILE A 152 1.25 10.29 4.52
N GLU A 153 1.98 11.17 5.23
CA GLU A 153 1.38 12.32 5.92
C GLU A 153 0.61 13.24 4.95
N ARG A 154 1.18 13.51 3.79
CA ARG A 154 0.51 14.33 2.75
C ARG A 154 -0.69 13.64 2.11
N SER A 155 -0.69 12.33 2.04
CA SER A 155 -1.78 11.57 1.41
C SER A 155 -3.03 11.44 2.27
N ARG A 156 -2.91 11.54 3.60
CA ARG A 156 -4.02 11.36 4.55
C ARG A 156 -5.27 12.21 4.21
N PRO A 157 -5.17 13.54 4.08
CA PRO A 157 -6.35 14.35 3.76
C PRO A 157 -6.90 14.08 2.36
N ARG A 158 -6.05 13.65 1.41
CA ARG A 158 -6.49 13.28 0.07
C ARG A 158 -7.27 11.98 0.07
N LEU A 159 -6.82 10.98 0.84
CA LEU A 159 -7.54 9.72 1.00
C LEU A 159 -8.94 9.95 1.59
N VAL A 160 -9.04 10.71 2.67
CA VAL A 160 -10.35 11.01 3.29
C VAL A 160 -11.28 11.71 2.30
N ARG A 161 -10.79 12.69 1.58
CA ARG A 161 -11.58 13.39 0.54
C ARG A 161 -12.03 12.43 -0.55
N TYR A 162 -11.13 11.60 -1.06
CA TYR A 162 -11.42 10.63 -2.10
C TYR A 162 -12.50 9.64 -1.69
N VAL A 163 -12.43 9.11 -0.46
CA VAL A 163 -13.47 8.22 0.09
C VAL A 163 -14.82 8.92 0.17
N ASN A 164 -14.85 10.15 0.69
CA ASN A 164 -16.09 10.92 0.81
C ASN A 164 -16.72 11.23 -0.54
N ASP A 165 -15.92 11.62 -1.53
CA ASP A 165 -16.41 11.95 -2.88
C ASP A 165 -17.03 10.72 -3.56
N ARG A 166 -16.46 9.54 -3.36
CA ARG A 166 -17.01 8.28 -3.89
C ARG A 166 -18.28 7.82 -3.17
N SER A 167 -18.39 8.13 -1.87
CA SER A 167 -19.58 7.76 -1.07
C SER A 167 -20.78 8.67 -1.33
N ALA A 168 -20.57 9.86 -1.91
CA ALA A 168 -21.60 10.84 -2.19
C ALA A 168 -22.23 10.71 -3.60
N GLY A 169 -21.66 9.89 -4.47
CA GLY A 169 -22.11 9.66 -5.85
C GLY A 169 -22.81 8.34 -6.04
#